data_d6fa79522f71c987c15e02f681fbffc6
#
_entry.id   d6fa79522f71c987c15e02f681fbffc6
#
_cell.length_a   1.000
_cell.length_b   1.000
_cell.length_c   1.000
_cell.angle_alpha   90.00
_cell.angle_beta   90.00
_cell.angle_gamma   90.00
#
_symmetry.space_group_name_H-M   'P 1'
#
loop_
_entity.id
_entity.type
_entity.pdbx_description
1 polymer ?
#
loop_
_entity_poly.entity_id
_entity_poly.type
_entity_poly.pdbx_seq_one_letter_code
_entity_poly.pdbx_strand_id
1 'polypeptide(L)'
;EYVKIIGNVIPRFANYIQDHMMLQRAPQRAIIWGFGEPSKLTTLQIKNKTYTTISRAELENDSGESIWFIVLDPISDEGPYDIHVTQKLANGSLFTISLHDVLFGDVWICSGQSNMQMAVTDIFNATKEINNAGKYPKIRVFTVASKLSHTPVEELLGITQNWSVASPQSIGGPSYTYMSAVCWLYGRMIHESLDGRPIGLIATSFSAAAIELWMPPEVVQDCGISLNNTILLPIYGQPVTWVNVSNSYVFNTMIYPFTRMVIYGTIWYQGEANGGYHTDKYACTFAKMIQYWRQTWNYRTGNLTDLYFPFGFVQLSTWSNTSTLIDAFTILRWHQTFDVGYVPNNVVPKVFMAVTLDLRDDPNSYHPRNKHDVAYRLSRSGLAVAYNQQVEFQGPIVSSVSYSNGSTTVNITYMAVQDIDLRNSNGFEVCCKGSKCHDDSLWVPATISSKNALTITLTLSSSCIGQSLFGLRYLWRTTPCPFKQALLYSYTDRNLPSPPYLKFF
;
A
#
# COMPACT_ATOMS: atom_id res chain seq x y z
N GLU A 1 -31.51 -34.85 -7.96
CA GLU A 1 -30.21 -35.27 -8.54
C GLU A 1 -29.96 -34.48 -9.83
N TYR A 2 -29.22 -33.37 -9.74
CA TYR A 2 -28.71 -32.69 -10.94
C TYR A 2 -27.41 -33.41 -11.35
N VAL A 3 -27.49 -34.26 -12.37
CA VAL A 3 -26.29 -34.72 -13.06
C VAL A 3 -25.70 -33.55 -13.81
N LYS A 4 -24.71 -32.86 -13.24
CA LYS A 4 -23.87 -31.87 -13.93
C LYS A 4 -23.13 -32.64 -15.04
N ILE A 5 -23.46 -32.39 -16.30
CA ILE A 5 -22.69 -32.91 -17.45
C ILE A 5 -21.30 -32.28 -17.30
N ILE A 6 -20.35 -33.09 -16.82
CA ILE A 6 -18.92 -32.70 -16.78
C ILE A 6 -18.44 -32.69 -18.21
N GLY A 7 -18.56 -31.55 -18.89
CA GLY A 7 -17.85 -31.33 -20.13
C GLY A 7 -16.35 -31.45 -19.86
N ASN A 8 -15.57 -31.92 -20.85
CA ASN A 8 -14.11 -32.01 -20.76
C ASN A 8 -13.57 -30.64 -20.33
N VAL A 9 -13.02 -30.53 -19.09
CA VAL A 9 -12.38 -29.31 -18.59
C VAL A 9 -11.05 -29.19 -19.32
N ILE A 10 -10.92 -28.19 -20.20
CA ILE A 10 -9.65 -27.91 -20.89
C ILE A 10 -8.68 -27.31 -19.88
N PRO A 11 -7.48 -27.88 -19.71
CA PRO A 11 -6.47 -27.33 -18.84
C PRO A 11 -6.14 -25.88 -19.18
N ARG A 12 -6.08 -25.00 -18.18
CA ARG A 12 -5.76 -23.58 -18.34
C ARG A 12 -5.03 -23.05 -17.11
N PHE A 13 -4.26 -22.00 -17.26
CA PHE A 13 -3.74 -21.24 -16.14
C PHE A 13 -4.87 -20.42 -15.47
N ALA A 14 -4.68 -20.03 -14.22
CA ALA A 14 -5.47 -18.96 -13.61
C ALA A 14 -5.32 -17.68 -14.46
N ASN A 15 -6.39 -16.88 -14.56
CA ASN A 15 -6.47 -15.81 -15.58
C ASN A 15 -5.44 -14.68 -15.41
N TYR A 16 -4.78 -14.56 -14.27
CA TYR A 16 -3.69 -13.60 -14.05
C TYR A 16 -2.29 -14.21 -14.21
N ILE A 17 -2.20 -15.52 -14.46
CA ILE A 17 -0.95 -16.21 -14.83
C ILE A 17 -0.85 -16.19 -16.35
N GLN A 18 0.01 -15.34 -16.87
CA GLN A 18 0.05 -14.96 -18.29
C GLN A 18 1.49 -14.79 -18.77
N ASP A 19 1.67 -14.69 -20.09
CA ASP A 19 2.94 -14.29 -20.69
C ASP A 19 3.43 -12.96 -20.10
N HIS A 20 4.72 -12.75 -20.11
CA HIS A 20 5.40 -11.56 -19.59
C HIS A 20 5.26 -11.34 -18.08
N MET A 21 4.69 -12.28 -17.33
CA MET A 21 4.50 -12.12 -15.90
C MET A 21 5.81 -12.10 -15.12
N MET A 22 5.72 -11.57 -13.88
CA MET A 22 6.76 -11.70 -12.87
C MET A 22 6.33 -12.76 -11.86
N LEU A 23 7.22 -13.71 -11.58
CA LEU A 23 7.12 -14.66 -10.47
C LEU A 23 8.07 -14.28 -9.36
N GLN A 24 7.69 -14.57 -8.11
CA GLN A 24 8.52 -14.26 -6.96
C GLN A 24 9.83 -15.08 -7.00
N ARG A 25 10.95 -14.37 -6.87
CA ARG A 25 12.31 -14.93 -6.89
C ARG A 25 12.70 -15.58 -5.56
N ALA A 26 13.83 -16.30 -5.57
CA ALA A 26 14.51 -16.77 -4.38
C ALA A 26 14.81 -15.62 -3.38
N PRO A 27 14.81 -15.89 -2.04
CA PRO A 27 14.73 -17.24 -1.41
C PRO A 27 13.34 -17.86 -1.39
N GLN A 28 12.28 -17.10 -1.72
CA GLN A 28 10.92 -17.63 -1.80
C GLN A 28 10.81 -18.60 -2.99
N ARG A 29 9.74 -19.37 -2.97
CA ARG A 29 9.39 -20.35 -4.00
C ARG A 29 8.11 -19.89 -4.69
N ALA A 30 8.14 -19.69 -5.99
CA ALA A 30 6.95 -19.31 -6.76
C ALA A 30 5.95 -20.45 -6.86
N ILE A 31 4.67 -20.09 -6.96
CA ILE A 31 3.56 -20.99 -7.25
C ILE A 31 3.02 -20.68 -8.65
N ILE A 32 2.82 -21.72 -9.44
CA ILE A 32 2.06 -21.68 -10.70
C ILE A 32 0.87 -22.61 -10.54
N TRP A 33 -0.33 -22.13 -10.89
CA TRP A 33 -1.55 -22.90 -10.72
C TRP A 33 -2.58 -22.62 -11.81
N GLY A 34 -3.58 -23.46 -11.86
CA GLY A 34 -4.65 -23.33 -12.82
C GLY A 34 -5.68 -24.45 -12.69
N PHE A 35 -6.52 -24.60 -13.68
CA PHE A 35 -7.62 -25.54 -13.70
C PHE A 35 -7.35 -26.66 -14.70
N GLY A 36 -7.94 -27.82 -14.46
CA GLY A 36 -7.78 -28.98 -15.32
C GLY A 36 -8.75 -30.11 -14.97
N GLU A 37 -8.68 -31.21 -15.71
CA GLU A 37 -9.50 -32.39 -15.42
C GLU A 37 -9.18 -32.96 -14.03
N PRO A 38 -10.20 -33.41 -13.28
CA PRO A 38 -10.00 -33.93 -11.94
C PRO A 38 -9.18 -35.23 -11.95
N SER A 39 -8.35 -35.39 -10.94
CA SER A 39 -7.51 -36.59 -10.71
C SER A 39 -6.53 -36.90 -11.85
N LYS A 40 -6.16 -35.89 -12.67
CA LYS A 40 -5.17 -36.04 -13.73
C LYS A 40 -3.80 -35.56 -13.33
N LEU A 41 -2.78 -36.25 -13.82
CA LEU A 41 -1.41 -35.84 -13.66
C LEU A 41 -1.14 -34.61 -14.54
N THR A 42 -0.66 -33.55 -13.90
CA THR A 42 -0.20 -32.31 -14.53
C THR A 42 1.32 -32.23 -14.38
N THR A 43 2.00 -31.99 -15.46
CA THR A 43 3.46 -31.87 -15.54
C THR A 43 3.86 -30.47 -15.97
N LEU A 44 4.74 -29.81 -15.22
CA LEU A 44 5.30 -28.51 -15.57
C LEU A 44 6.78 -28.66 -15.89
N GLN A 45 7.21 -28.07 -16.97
CA GLN A 45 8.62 -28.00 -17.39
C GLN A 45 9.08 -26.53 -17.44
N ILE A 46 10.20 -26.28 -16.80
CA ILE A 46 10.93 -25.01 -16.85
C ILE A 46 12.44 -25.29 -16.84
N LYS A 47 13.18 -24.74 -17.80
CA LYS A 47 14.59 -25.11 -17.99
C LYS A 47 14.71 -26.65 -18.16
N ASN A 48 15.60 -27.23 -17.40
CA ASN A 48 15.86 -28.68 -17.37
C ASN A 48 15.16 -29.37 -16.19
N LYS A 49 14.18 -28.72 -15.55
CA LYS A 49 13.44 -29.27 -14.41
C LYS A 49 12.02 -29.61 -14.79
N THR A 50 11.54 -30.70 -14.23
CA THR A 50 10.17 -31.19 -14.37
C THR A 50 9.54 -31.33 -13.00
N TYR A 51 8.34 -30.81 -12.86
CA TYR A 51 7.51 -30.86 -11.65
C TYR A 51 6.19 -31.55 -11.99
N THR A 52 5.63 -32.26 -11.03
CA THR A 52 4.34 -32.96 -11.24
C THR A 52 3.39 -32.73 -10.07
N THR A 53 2.10 -32.70 -10.37
CA THR A 53 1.01 -32.65 -9.39
C THR A 53 -0.22 -33.36 -9.93
N ILE A 54 -1.20 -33.63 -9.06
CA ILE A 54 -2.50 -34.18 -9.48
C ILE A 54 -3.55 -33.11 -9.22
N SER A 55 -4.40 -32.85 -10.22
CA SER A 55 -5.53 -31.93 -10.10
C SER A 55 -6.55 -32.46 -9.08
N ARG A 56 -6.98 -31.59 -8.16
CA ARG A 56 -7.89 -31.93 -7.06
C ARG A 56 -9.09 -30.98 -7.07
N ALA A 57 -10.27 -31.50 -6.75
CA ALA A 57 -11.40 -30.67 -6.43
C ALA A 57 -11.11 -29.91 -5.12
N GLU A 58 -11.31 -28.61 -5.10
CA GLU A 58 -11.25 -27.81 -3.88
C GLU A 58 -12.65 -27.64 -3.30
N LEU A 59 -12.77 -27.89 -1.98
CA LEU A 59 -14.04 -27.77 -1.26
C LEU A 59 -14.54 -26.30 -1.19
N GLU A 60 -13.65 -25.34 -1.32
CA GLU A 60 -13.95 -23.90 -1.26
C GLU A 60 -14.27 -23.29 -2.65
N ASN A 61 -14.20 -24.07 -3.71
CA ASN A 61 -14.43 -23.58 -5.07
C ASN A 61 -15.86 -23.82 -5.52
N ASP A 62 -16.69 -22.78 -5.51
CA ASP A 62 -18.09 -22.82 -5.98
C ASP A 62 -18.24 -23.19 -7.46
N SER A 63 -17.18 -23.07 -8.27
CA SER A 63 -17.21 -23.44 -9.70
C SER A 63 -17.27 -24.95 -9.91
N GLY A 64 -16.83 -25.75 -8.94
CA GLY A 64 -16.71 -27.21 -9.04
C GLY A 64 -15.59 -27.65 -10.02
N GLU A 65 -14.72 -26.76 -10.45
CA GLU A 65 -13.54 -27.06 -11.25
C GLU A 65 -12.42 -27.62 -10.36
N SER A 66 -11.61 -28.53 -10.92
CA SER A 66 -10.43 -29.06 -10.23
C SER A 66 -9.23 -28.16 -10.47
N ILE A 67 -8.48 -27.90 -9.42
CA ILE A 67 -7.29 -27.06 -9.44
C ILE A 67 -6.03 -27.93 -9.40
N TRP A 68 -5.03 -27.54 -10.17
CA TRP A 68 -3.66 -27.99 -10.03
C TRP A 68 -2.79 -26.83 -9.59
N PHE A 69 -1.83 -27.08 -8.72
CA PHE A 69 -0.81 -26.11 -8.37
C PHE A 69 0.55 -26.79 -8.24
N ILE A 70 1.59 -26.06 -8.62
CA ILE A 70 2.97 -26.51 -8.58
C ILE A 70 3.82 -25.45 -7.91
N VAL A 71 4.57 -25.87 -6.90
CA VAL A 71 5.54 -25.04 -6.19
C VAL A 71 6.92 -25.28 -6.82
N LEU A 72 7.50 -24.22 -7.37
CA LEU A 72 8.83 -24.29 -7.97
C LEU A 72 9.93 -24.30 -6.89
N ASP A 73 11.10 -24.79 -7.24
CA ASP A 73 12.30 -24.55 -6.42
C ASP A 73 12.62 -23.05 -6.39
N PRO A 74 13.40 -22.57 -5.39
CA PRO A 74 13.83 -21.18 -5.38
C PRO A 74 14.68 -20.87 -6.64
N ILE A 75 14.29 -19.85 -7.40
CA ILE A 75 15.00 -19.40 -8.61
C ILE A 75 15.56 -18.00 -8.36
N SER A 76 16.88 -17.87 -8.40
CA SER A 76 17.59 -16.60 -8.26
C SER A 76 17.96 -15.96 -9.60
N ASP A 77 17.99 -16.77 -10.65
CA ASP A 77 18.24 -16.33 -12.02
C ASP A 77 16.99 -15.63 -12.58
N GLU A 78 17.17 -14.48 -13.19
CA GLU A 78 16.08 -13.57 -13.57
C GLU A 78 15.23 -14.07 -14.75
N GLY A 79 15.79 -14.86 -15.64
CA GLY A 79 15.13 -15.26 -16.90
C GLY A 79 15.55 -14.37 -18.09
N PRO A 80 14.72 -14.27 -19.18
CA PRO A 80 13.35 -14.79 -19.31
C PRO A 80 13.27 -16.32 -19.49
N TYR A 81 12.12 -16.88 -19.11
CA TYR A 81 11.85 -18.32 -19.23
C TYR A 81 10.54 -18.60 -19.92
N ASP A 82 10.52 -19.67 -20.70
CA ASP A 82 9.29 -20.32 -21.15
C ASP A 82 8.94 -21.47 -20.19
N ILE A 83 7.66 -21.60 -19.89
CA ILE A 83 7.12 -22.61 -18.97
C ILE A 83 6.03 -23.38 -19.70
N HIS A 84 6.17 -24.70 -19.73
CA HIS A 84 5.22 -25.59 -20.40
C HIS A 84 4.50 -26.45 -19.37
N VAL A 85 3.17 -26.48 -19.44
CA VAL A 85 2.34 -27.32 -18.57
C VAL A 85 1.56 -28.28 -19.44
N THR A 86 1.71 -29.57 -19.19
CA THR A 86 1.05 -30.65 -19.95
C THR A 86 0.19 -31.48 -19.00
N GLN A 87 -1.04 -31.75 -19.40
CA GLN A 87 -1.95 -32.68 -18.74
C GLN A 87 -2.42 -33.77 -19.72
N LYS A 88 -2.42 -35.02 -19.24
CA LYS A 88 -3.03 -36.13 -19.98
C LYS A 88 -4.54 -36.15 -19.70
N LEU A 89 -5.34 -35.90 -20.72
CA LEU A 89 -6.80 -35.89 -20.65
C LEU A 89 -7.43 -37.29 -20.53
N ALA A 90 -8.70 -37.35 -20.16
CA ALA A 90 -9.45 -38.61 -20.02
C ALA A 90 -9.51 -39.43 -21.31
N ASN A 91 -9.51 -38.78 -22.48
CA ASN A 91 -9.49 -39.43 -23.80
C ASN A 91 -8.09 -39.94 -24.18
N GLY A 92 -7.08 -39.78 -23.33
CA GLY A 92 -5.71 -40.23 -23.59
C GLY A 92 -4.83 -39.23 -24.32
N SER A 93 -5.36 -38.12 -24.85
CA SER A 93 -4.57 -37.07 -25.50
C SER A 93 -3.76 -36.27 -24.50
N LEU A 94 -2.66 -35.66 -24.96
CA LEU A 94 -1.86 -34.70 -24.18
C LEU A 94 -2.29 -33.31 -24.59
N PHE A 95 -2.57 -32.46 -23.59
CA PHE A 95 -2.87 -31.05 -23.78
C PHE A 95 -1.79 -30.20 -23.12
N THR A 96 -1.18 -29.29 -23.88
CA THR A 96 -0.09 -28.44 -23.41
C THR A 96 -0.47 -26.96 -23.50
N ILE A 97 -0.23 -26.22 -22.43
CA ILE A 97 -0.32 -24.76 -22.36
C ILE A 97 1.06 -24.20 -22.01
N SER A 98 1.35 -23.00 -22.47
CA SER A 98 2.67 -22.38 -22.27
C SER A 98 2.55 -20.95 -21.77
N LEU A 99 3.57 -20.53 -21.03
CA LEU A 99 3.83 -19.13 -20.69
C LEU A 99 5.17 -18.75 -21.31
N HIS A 100 5.23 -17.57 -21.88
CA HIS A 100 6.42 -17.04 -22.53
C HIS A 100 6.94 -15.79 -21.83
N ASP A 101 8.25 -15.57 -21.90
CA ASP A 101 8.94 -14.38 -21.37
C ASP A 101 8.64 -14.11 -19.88
N VAL A 102 8.66 -15.17 -19.06
CA VAL A 102 8.46 -15.09 -17.61
C VAL A 102 9.77 -14.68 -16.92
N LEU A 103 9.71 -13.65 -16.07
CA LEU A 103 10.84 -13.23 -15.22
C LEU A 103 10.65 -13.65 -13.77
N PHE A 104 11.77 -13.77 -13.05
CA PHE A 104 11.81 -13.94 -11.59
C PHE A 104 12.37 -12.68 -10.93
N GLY A 105 11.55 -12.05 -10.08
CA GLY A 105 11.85 -10.79 -9.40
C GLY A 105 11.02 -10.60 -8.16
N ASP A 106 10.96 -9.39 -7.64
CA ASP A 106 10.15 -9.08 -6.46
C ASP A 106 8.76 -8.60 -6.89
N VAL A 107 7.72 -9.31 -6.44
CA VAL A 107 6.32 -9.01 -6.79
C VAL A 107 5.67 -8.14 -5.73
N TRP A 108 5.17 -6.98 -6.14
CA TRP A 108 4.51 -6.01 -5.28
C TRP A 108 3.04 -5.82 -5.66
N ILE A 109 2.16 -5.87 -4.65
CA ILE A 109 0.74 -5.49 -4.79
C ILE A 109 0.60 -4.01 -4.41
N CYS A 110 -0.02 -3.22 -5.28
CA CYS A 110 -0.26 -1.79 -5.07
C CYS A 110 -1.75 -1.55 -4.94
N SER A 111 -2.22 -1.38 -3.69
CA SER A 111 -3.64 -1.29 -3.38
C SER A 111 -4.03 0.04 -2.73
N GLY A 112 -5.29 0.35 -2.73
CA GLY A 112 -5.84 1.55 -2.11
C GLY A 112 -6.98 2.16 -2.92
N GLN A 113 -7.18 3.48 -2.75
CA GLN A 113 -8.25 4.18 -3.45
C GLN A 113 -7.73 5.11 -4.56
N SER A 114 -8.44 6.16 -4.87
CA SER A 114 -8.18 7.06 -6.01
C SER A 114 -6.74 7.59 -6.09
N ASN A 115 -6.09 7.90 -4.97
CA ASN A 115 -4.69 8.34 -4.95
C ASN A 115 -3.71 7.22 -5.35
N MET A 116 -4.03 5.95 -5.11
CA MET A 116 -3.30 4.80 -5.68
C MET A 116 -3.73 4.55 -7.13
N GLN A 117 -5.00 4.76 -7.46
CA GLN A 117 -5.53 4.52 -8.82
C GLN A 117 -5.07 5.58 -9.84
N MET A 118 -4.68 6.77 -9.40
CA MET A 118 -4.21 7.86 -10.26
C MET A 118 -3.12 7.37 -11.21
N ALA A 119 -3.38 7.50 -12.52
CA ALA A 119 -2.50 6.97 -13.55
C ALA A 119 -1.27 7.87 -13.79
N VAL A 120 -0.26 7.34 -14.48
CA VAL A 120 0.96 8.11 -14.79
C VAL A 120 0.65 9.31 -15.68
N THR A 121 -0.38 9.28 -16.49
CA THR A 121 -0.84 10.42 -17.31
C THR A 121 -1.32 11.62 -16.50
N ASP A 122 -1.68 11.43 -15.24
CA ASP A 122 -2.31 12.45 -14.39
C ASP A 122 -1.31 13.24 -13.51
N ILE A 123 -0.03 12.83 -13.49
CA ILE A 123 0.98 13.40 -12.58
C ILE A 123 1.85 14.47 -13.21
N PHE A 124 2.61 15.21 -12.40
CA PHE A 124 3.65 16.08 -12.91
C PHE A 124 4.70 15.29 -13.69
N ASN A 125 5.21 15.87 -14.77
CA ASN A 125 6.21 15.27 -15.67
C ASN A 125 5.77 13.95 -16.33
N ALA A 126 4.48 13.69 -16.45
CA ALA A 126 3.89 12.48 -17.03
C ALA A 126 4.53 12.08 -18.37
N THR A 127 4.61 13.02 -19.33
CA THR A 127 5.18 12.76 -20.67
C THR A 127 6.62 12.25 -20.61
N LYS A 128 7.46 12.85 -19.74
CA LYS A 128 8.83 12.40 -19.55
C LYS A 128 8.91 11.00 -18.97
N GLU A 129 8.06 10.72 -17.98
CA GLU A 129 8.02 9.42 -17.31
C GLU A 129 7.57 8.32 -18.28
N ILE A 130 6.49 8.57 -19.03
CA ILE A 130 5.98 7.65 -20.03
C ILE A 130 7.02 7.35 -21.11
N ASN A 131 7.63 8.38 -21.69
CA ASN A 131 8.63 8.20 -22.76
C ASN A 131 9.86 7.42 -22.29
N ASN A 132 10.19 7.48 -21.00
CA ASN A 132 11.33 6.76 -20.43
C ASN A 132 11.00 5.31 -20.02
N ALA A 133 9.75 4.91 -19.98
CA ALA A 133 9.33 3.61 -19.47
C ALA A 133 10.00 2.42 -20.18
N GLY A 134 10.22 2.52 -21.49
CA GLY A 134 10.90 1.49 -22.27
C GLY A 134 12.37 1.22 -21.90
N LYS A 135 12.98 2.05 -21.04
CA LYS A 135 14.32 1.82 -20.50
C LYS A 135 14.36 0.75 -19.39
N TYR A 136 13.19 0.27 -18.94
CA TYR A 136 13.04 -0.63 -17.81
C TYR A 136 12.40 -1.98 -18.20
N PRO A 137 13.01 -2.74 -19.14
CA PRO A 137 12.41 -3.99 -19.67
C PRO A 137 12.26 -5.09 -18.61
N LYS A 138 12.95 -4.97 -17.47
CA LYS A 138 12.81 -5.90 -16.34
C LYS A 138 11.72 -5.49 -15.34
N ILE A 139 10.98 -4.42 -15.60
CA ILE A 139 9.77 -4.11 -14.84
C ILE A 139 8.57 -4.62 -15.61
N ARG A 140 7.71 -5.37 -14.93
CA ARG A 140 6.47 -5.92 -15.47
C ARG A 140 5.29 -5.32 -14.73
N VAL A 141 4.25 -4.96 -15.47
CA VAL A 141 3.08 -4.24 -14.93
C VAL A 141 1.79 -4.99 -15.26
N PHE A 142 0.85 -4.94 -14.32
CA PHE A 142 -0.47 -5.57 -14.43
C PHE A 142 -1.51 -4.69 -13.73
N THR A 143 -2.70 -4.51 -14.31
CA THR A 143 -3.76 -3.70 -13.71
C THR A 143 -5.08 -4.44 -13.69
N VAL A 144 -5.66 -4.59 -12.50
CA VAL A 144 -6.96 -5.24 -12.27
C VAL A 144 -8.09 -4.29 -12.62
N ALA A 145 -9.15 -4.80 -13.22
CA ALA A 145 -10.37 -4.04 -13.46
C ALA A 145 -11.19 -3.88 -12.16
N SER A 146 -11.78 -2.70 -11.95
CA SER A 146 -12.63 -2.41 -10.79
C SER A 146 -13.95 -3.18 -10.89
N LYS A 147 -13.99 -4.36 -10.27
CA LYS A 147 -15.16 -5.26 -10.19
C LYS A 147 -15.48 -5.56 -8.73
N LEU A 148 -16.71 -5.96 -8.45
CA LEU A 148 -17.22 -6.22 -7.11
C LEU A 148 -17.87 -7.59 -7.04
N SER A 149 -17.75 -8.28 -5.90
CA SER A 149 -18.42 -9.54 -5.61
C SER A 149 -18.80 -9.64 -4.15
N HIS A 150 -19.95 -10.24 -3.87
CA HIS A 150 -20.40 -10.57 -2.52
C HIS A 150 -19.55 -11.66 -1.84
N THR A 151 -18.98 -12.55 -2.65
CA THR A 151 -18.17 -13.69 -2.19
C THR A 151 -16.77 -13.62 -2.76
N PRO A 152 -15.75 -14.16 -2.07
CA PRO A 152 -14.40 -14.29 -2.61
C PRO A 152 -14.41 -15.10 -3.92
N VAL A 153 -13.63 -14.65 -4.90
CA VAL A 153 -13.48 -15.33 -6.19
C VAL A 153 -12.05 -15.82 -6.36
N GLU A 154 -11.89 -17.00 -6.94
CA GLU A 154 -10.56 -17.60 -7.16
C GLU A 154 -9.79 -16.91 -8.29
N GLU A 155 -10.49 -16.36 -9.26
CA GLU A 155 -9.93 -15.64 -10.41
C GLU A 155 -10.46 -14.20 -10.47
N LEU A 156 -9.73 -13.34 -11.17
CA LEU A 156 -10.15 -11.96 -11.38
C LEU A 156 -11.42 -11.88 -12.23
N LEU A 157 -12.39 -11.09 -11.80
CA LEU A 157 -13.60 -10.83 -12.60
C LEU A 157 -13.35 -9.91 -13.81
N GLY A 158 -12.18 -9.32 -13.90
CA GLY A 158 -11.77 -8.50 -15.01
C GLY A 158 -10.33 -8.00 -14.88
N ILE A 159 -9.69 -7.84 -16.01
CA ILE A 159 -8.33 -7.36 -16.15
C ILE A 159 -8.36 -6.15 -17.07
N THR A 160 -7.85 -5.02 -16.61
CA THR A 160 -7.73 -3.80 -17.42
C THR A 160 -6.47 -3.85 -18.28
N GLN A 161 -5.37 -4.36 -17.71
CA GLN A 161 -4.10 -4.52 -18.39
C GLN A 161 -3.47 -5.85 -18.02
N ASN A 162 -3.27 -6.70 -19.02
CA ASN A 162 -2.51 -7.94 -18.87
C ASN A 162 -1.06 -7.67 -18.49
N TRP A 163 -0.37 -8.68 -17.98
CA TRP A 163 1.07 -8.59 -17.76
C TRP A 163 1.77 -8.05 -18.99
N SER A 164 2.52 -6.99 -18.81
CA SER A 164 3.17 -6.26 -19.90
C SER A 164 4.57 -5.83 -19.49
N VAL A 165 5.49 -5.84 -20.43
CA VAL A 165 6.80 -5.19 -20.30
C VAL A 165 6.60 -3.68 -20.18
N ALA A 166 7.34 -3.02 -19.28
CA ALA A 166 7.28 -1.58 -19.17
C ALA A 166 7.64 -0.90 -20.50
N SER A 167 6.74 -0.04 -20.97
CA SER A 167 6.84 0.69 -22.25
C SER A 167 5.99 1.96 -22.19
N PRO A 168 6.14 2.89 -23.12
CA PRO A 168 5.23 4.04 -23.21
C PRO A 168 3.75 3.63 -23.31
N GLN A 169 3.46 2.54 -24.01
CA GLN A 169 2.09 2.02 -24.17
C GLN A 169 1.55 1.41 -22.88
N SER A 170 2.35 0.63 -22.15
CA SER A 170 1.91 -0.03 -20.92
C SER A 170 1.82 0.91 -19.71
N ILE A 171 2.51 2.06 -19.74
CA ILE A 171 2.52 3.05 -18.64
C ILE A 171 1.62 4.26 -18.96
N GLY A 172 1.47 4.65 -20.23
CA GLY A 172 0.78 5.85 -20.67
C GLY A 172 -0.72 5.67 -20.96
N GLY A 173 -1.40 4.78 -20.25
CA GLY A 173 -2.83 4.51 -20.46
C GLY A 173 -3.77 5.59 -19.94
N PRO A 174 -5.10 5.39 -20.08
CA PRO A 174 -6.11 6.35 -19.68
C PRO A 174 -6.09 6.68 -18.19
N SER A 175 -6.51 7.92 -17.87
CA SER A 175 -6.65 8.44 -16.50
C SER A 175 -7.48 7.52 -15.62
N TYR A 176 -7.04 7.28 -14.39
CA TYR A 176 -7.70 6.47 -13.34
C TYR A 176 -8.13 5.04 -13.73
N THR A 177 -7.69 4.52 -14.86
CA THR A 177 -8.06 3.17 -15.29
C THR A 177 -6.88 2.29 -15.66
N TYR A 178 -5.68 2.86 -15.76
CA TYR A 178 -4.48 2.16 -16.20
C TYR A 178 -3.40 2.12 -15.12
N MET A 179 -2.13 1.91 -15.45
CA MET A 179 -1.07 1.70 -14.46
C MET A 179 -0.97 2.84 -13.45
N SER A 180 -1.02 2.50 -12.18
CA SER A 180 -0.88 3.41 -11.04
C SER A 180 0.45 4.15 -11.07
N ALA A 181 0.41 5.48 -10.94
CA ALA A 181 1.62 6.31 -10.90
C ALA A 181 2.51 6.02 -9.68
N VAL A 182 1.90 5.88 -8.50
CA VAL A 182 2.67 5.57 -7.28
C VAL A 182 3.30 4.18 -7.36
N CYS A 183 2.55 3.20 -7.86
CA CYS A 183 3.04 1.84 -8.07
C CYS A 183 4.23 1.80 -9.03
N TRP A 184 4.06 2.40 -10.21
CA TRP A 184 5.11 2.50 -11.23
C TRP A 184 6.37 3.18 -10.70
N LEU A 185 6.23 4.38 -10.14
CA LEU A 185 7.36 5.17 -9.65
C LEU A 185 8.08 4.47 -8.49
N TYR A 186 7.33 3.86 -7.56
CA TYR A 186 7.91 3.06 -6.48
C TYR A 186 8.73 1.90 -7.03
N GLY A 187 8.13 1.07 -7.91
CA GLY A 187 8.81 -0.09 -8.49
C GLY A 187 10.04 0.30 -9.30
N ARG A 188 9.96 1.39 -10.08
CA ARG A 188 11.10 1.92 -10.84
C ARG A 188 12.24 2.36 -9.93
N MET A 189 11.95 3.11 -8.86
CA MET A 189 12.97 3.58 -7.92
C MET A 189 13.61 2.43 -7.13
N ILE A 190 12.84 1.41 -6.76
CA ILE A 190 13.37 0.17 -6.17
C ILE A 190 14.27 -0.57 -7.16
N HIS A 191 13.83 -0.74 -8.41
CA HIS A 191 14.61 -1.36 -9.48
C HIS A 191 15.97 -0.68 -9.67
N GLU A 192 15.96 0.65 -9.79
CA GLU A 192 17.18 1.45 -9.95
C GLU A 192 18.12 1.32 -8.73
N SER A 193 17.57 1.35 -7.52
CA SER A 193 18.35 1.29 -6.28
C SER A 193 18.92 -0.10 -5.98
N LEU A 194 18.41 -1.15 -6.62
CA LEU A 194 18.84 -2.55 -6.45
C LEU A 194 19.51 -3.09 -7.72
N ASP A 195 20.28 -2.24 -8.42
CA ASP A 195 21.12 -2.62 -9.55
C ASP A 195 20.35 -3.32 -10.69
N GLY A 196 19.15 -2.85 -10.98
CA GLY A 196 18.33 -3.37 -12.06
C GLY A 196 17.58 -4.65 -11.74
N ARG A 197 17.30 -4.94 -10.46
CA ARG A 197 16.50 -6.11 -10.02
C ARG A 197 15.13 -6.11 -10.69
N PRO A 198 14.68 -7.25 -11.26
CA PRO A 198 13.36 -7.37 -11.83
C PRO A 198 12.25 -7.11 -10.80
N ILE A 199 11.25 -6.32 -11.18
CA ILE A 199 10.11 -5.94 -10.33
C ILE A 199 8.79 -6.21 -11.05
N GLY A 200 7.90 -6.93 -10.41
CA GLY A 200 6.52 -7.13 -10.84
C GLY A 200 5.58 -6.23 -10.05
N LEU A 201 4.75 -5.45 -10.74
CA LEU A 201 3.84 -4.47 -10.17
C LEU A 201 2.40 -4.82 -10.53
N ILE A 202 1.58 -5.09 -9.52
CA ILE A 202 0.16 -5.41 -9.66
C ILE A 202 -0.66 -4.28 -9.04
N ALA A 203 -1.36 -3.50 -9.86
CA ALA A 203 -2.25 -2.43 -9.40
C ALA A 203 -3.66 -2.98 -9.14
N THR A 204 -4.14 -2.86 -7.87
CA THR A 204 -5.43 -3.35 -7.41
C THR A 204 -6.19 -2.24 -6.66
N SER A 205 -6.30 -1.05 -7.23
CA SER A 205 -6.91 0.11 -6.59
C SER A 205 -8.39 0.27 -6.96
N PHE A 206 -9.19 0.82 -6.03
CA PHE A 206 -10.60 1.11 -6.23
C PHE A 206 -10.96 2.49 -5.65
N SER A 207 -11.33 3.44 -6.51
CA SER A 207 -11.66 4.82 -6.10
C SER A 207 -12.79 4.87 -5.07
N ALA A 208 -12.67 5.82 -4.12
CA ALA A 208 -13.62 6.06 -3.03
C ALA A 208 -13.87 4.85 -2.09
N ALA A 209 -13.08 3.79 -2.18
CA ALA A 209 -13.23 2.62 -1.34
C ALA A 209 -12.73 2.88 0.08
N ALA A 210 -13.63 2.86 1.07
CA ALA A 210 -13.27 2.86 2.47
C ALA A 210 -12.57 1.55 2.87
N ILE A 211 -11.76 1.60 3.93
CA ILE A 211 -10.89 0.48 4.31
C ILE A 211 -11.67 -0.81 4.61
N GLU A 212 -12.90 -0.71 5.09
CA GLU A 212 -13.79 -1.83 5.42
C GLU A 212 -14.10 -2.72 4.21
N LEU A 213 -14.00 -2.18 2.99
CA LEU A 213 -14.22 -2.94 1.76
C LEU A 213 -13.06 -3.87 1.39
N TRP A 214 -11.90 -3.71 2.06
CA TRP A 214 -10.65 -4.41 1.78
C TRP A 214 -10.33 -5.54 2.74
N MET A 215 -11.32 -5.93 3.57
CA MET A 215 -11.19 -7.00 4.54
C MET A 215 -12.53 -7.72 4.74
N PRO A 216 -12.56 -8.96 5.23
CA PRO A 216 -13.81 -9.66 5.46
C PRO A 216 -14.57 -9.11 6.67
N PRO A 217 -15.89 -9.42 6.76
CA PRO A 217 -16.78 -8.85 7.77
C PRO A 217 -16.33 -9.06 9.21
N GLU A 218 -15.82 -10.25 9.53
CA GLU A 218 -15.35 -10.60 10.87
C GLU A 218 -14.21 -9.70 11.34
N VAL A 219 -13.31 -9.30 10.43
CA VAL A 219 -12.20 -8.40 10.75
C VAL A 219 -12.69 -6.97 11.03
N VAL A 220 -13.73 -6.54 10.33
CA VAL A 220 -14.39 -5.24 10.57
C VAL A 220 -15.10 -5.24 11.93
N GLN A 221 -15.79 -6.33 12.27
CA GLN A 221 -16.47 -6.51 13.56
C GLN A 221 -15.49 -6.51 14.74
N ASP A 222 -14.32 -7.07 14.60
CA ASP A 222 -13.25 -7.04 15.63
C ASP A 222 -12.89 -5.62 16.09
N CYS A 223 -13.12 -4.61 15.24
CA CYS A 223 -12.94 -3.20 15.56
C CYS A 223 -14.22 -2.51 16.06
N GLY A 224 -15.28 -3.26 16.35
CA GLY A 224 -16.54 -2.73 16.87
C GLY A 224 -17.38 -1.99 15.83
N ILE A 225 -17.20 -2.30 14.55
CA ILE A 225 -17.99 -1.73 13.44
C ILE A 225 -19.13 -2.67 13.08
N SER A 226 -20.36 -2.13 12.99
CA SER A 226 -21.53 -2.89 12.57
C SER A 226 -21.50 -3.22 11.08
N LEU A 227 -21.90 -4.44 10.71
CA LEU A 227 -21.94 -4.89 9.31
C LEU A 227 -23.15 -4.40 8.52
N ASN A 228 -24.10 -3.73 9.16
CA ASN A 228 -25.33 -3.28 8.52
C ASN A 228 -25.16 -2.00 7.67
N ASN A 229 -23.94 -1.48 7.58
CA ASN A 229 -23.66 -0.27 6.84
C ASN A 229 -23.35 -0.58 5.37
N THR A 230 -24.05 0.10 4.46
CA THR A 230 -23.73 0.10 3.05
C THR A 230 -22.89 1.34 2.70
N ILE A 231 -21.93 1.18 1.82
CA ILE A 231 -21.07 2.25 1.29
C ILE A 231 -21.47 2.48 -0.15
N LEU A 232 -21.61 3.74 -0.54
CA LEU A 232 -21.89 4.13 -1.92
C LEU A 232 -20.57 4.28 -2.68
N LEU A 233 -20.35 3.42 -3.67
CA LEU A 233 -19.14 3.45 -4.51
C LEU A 233 -19.44 3.92 -5.92
N PRO A 234 -18.59 4.78 -6.52
CA PRO A 234 -18.64 5.06 -7.94
C PRO A 234 -17.95 3.96 -8.73
N ILE A 235 -18.63 3.37 -9.69
CA ILE A 235 -18.00 2.57 -10.74
C ILE A 235 -17.72 3.50 -11.91
N TYR A 236 -16.46 3.78 -12.17
CA TYR A 236 -16.04 4.65 -13.25
C TYR A 236 -16.21 3.94 -14.59
N GLY A 237 -16.99 4.53 -15.45
CA GLY A 237 -17.31 4.14 -16.81
C GLY A 237 -18.07 5.31 -17.48
N GLN A 238 -18.59 5.11 -18.69
CA GLN A 238 -19.43 6.09 -19.33
C GLN A 238 -20.86 5.52 -19.47
N PRO A 239 -21.82 5.94 -18.65
CA PRO A 239 -21.77 6.92 -17.53
C PRO A 239 -21.21 6.31 -16.22
N VAL A 240 -20.79 7.18 -15.28
CA VAL A 240 -20.46 6.76 -13.91
C VAL A 240 -21.73 6.28 -13.21
N THR A 241 -21.68 5.07 -12.66
CA THR A 241 -22.80 4.50 -11.89
C THR A 241 -22.41 4.40 -10.41
N TRP A 242 -23.39 4.62 -9.52
CA TRP A 242 -23.18 4.49 -8.08
C TRP A 242 -23.86 3.22 -7.59
N VAL A 243 -23.15 2.41 -6.84
CA VAL A 243 -23.66 1.16 -6.28
C VAL A 243 -23.49 1.11 -4.78
N ASN A 244 -24.52 0.58 -4.10
CA ASN A 244 -24.44 0.27 -2.69
C ASN A 244 -23.69 -1.05 -2.51
N VAL A 245 -22.66 -1.03 -1.68
CA VAL A 245 -21.84 -2.20 -1.37
C VAL A 245 -21.73 -2.39 0.13
N SER A 246 -21.56 -3.60 0.55
CA SER A 246 -21.21 -3.95 1.92
C SER A 246 -19.72 -4.28 2.06
N ASN A 247 -19.27 -4.52 3.29
CA ASN A 247 -17.89 -4.85 3.57
C ASN A 247 -17.38 -6.01 2.71
N SER A 248 -16.10 -6.03 2.39
CA SER A 248 -15.39 -7.11 1.67
C SER A 248 -15.50 -7.13 0.15
N TYR A 249 -16.41 -6.41 -0.48
CA TYR A 249 -16.66 -6.52 -1.92
C TYR A 249 -15.41 -6.32 -2.79
N VAL A 250 -14.53 -5.41 -2.39
CA VAL A 250 -13.28 -5.14 -3.09
C VAL A 250 -12.21 -6.19 -2.75
N PHE A 251 -12.13 -6.59 -1.47
CA PHE A 251 -11.26 -7.69 -1.04
C PHE A 251 -11.54 -8.96 -1.85
N ASN A 252 -12.80 -9.33 -1.98
CA ASN A 252 -13.25 -10.56 -2.64
C ASN A 252 -12.79 -10.67 -4.10
N THR A 253 -12.66 -9.54 -4.80
CA THR A 253 -12.38 -9.50 -6.25
C THR A 253 -10.98 -9.05 -6.61
N MET A 254 -10.36 -8.20 -5.78
CA MET A 254 -9.12 -7.53 -6.15
C MET A 254 -7.91 -7.99 -5.33
N ILE A 255 -8.15 -8.62 -4.17
CA ILE A 255 -7.09 -9.09 -3.28
C ILE A 255 -7.10 -10.61 -3.17
N TYR A 256 -8.25 -11.21 -2.87
CA TYR A 256 -8.38 -12.64 -2.61
C TYR A 256 -7.85 -13.52 -3.76
N PRO A 257 -8.08 -13.24 -5.05
CA PRO A 257 -7.54 -14.05 -6.15
C PRO A 257 -6.01 -14.18 -6.11
N PHE A 258 -5.30 -13.12 -5.72
CA PHE A 258 -3.84 -13.11 -5.67
C PHE A 258 -3.25 -13.83 -4.45
N THR A 259 -4.05 -14.19 -3.47
CA THR A 259 -3.53 -14.83 -2.24
C THR A 259 -2.98 -16.26 -2.47
N ARG A 260 -3.14 -16.81 -3.69
CA ARG A 260 -2.42 -18.02 -4.13
C ARG A 260 -1.09 -17.73 -4.83
N MET A 261 -0.76 -16.47 -5.09
CA MET A 261 0.51 -16.04 -5.67
C MET A 261 1.48 -15.64 -4.58
N VAL A 262 2.71 -16.13 -4.64
CA VAL A 262 3.75 -15.68 -3.68
C VAL A 262 4.18 -14.27 -4.05
N ILE A 263 4.17 -13.36 -3.07
CA ILE A 263 4.53 -11.95 -3.24
C ILE A 263 5.68 -11.57 -2.32
N TYR A 264 6.37 -10.47 -2.66
CA TYR A 264 7.38 -9.87 -1.82
C TYR A 264 6.75 -8.93 -0.78
N GLY A 265 5.83 -8.06 -1.20
CA GLY A 265 5.21 -7.10 -0.31
C GLY A 265 4.05 -6.33 -0.93
N THR A 266 3.53 -5.39 -0.17
CA THR A 266 2.38 -4.56 -0.56
C THR A 266 2.68 -3.09 -0.30
N ILE A 267 2.15 -2.19 -1.16
CA ILE A 267 2.07 -0.76 -0.88
C ILE A 267 0.61 -0.30 -0.93
N TRP A 268 0.26 0.66 -0.06
CA TRP A 268 -1.10 1.09 0.22
C TRP A 268 -1.26 2.61 0.18
N TYR A 269 -2.26 3.13 -0.52
CA TYR A 269 -2.60 4.56 -0.48
C TYR A 269 -4.11 4.73 -0.39
N GLN A 270 -4.61 4.93 0.83
CA GLN A 270 -6.04 5.05 1.15
C GLN A 270 -6.19 5.78 2.49
N GLY A 271 -7.37 6.25 2.81
CA GLY A 271 -7.77 6.87 4.05
C GLY A 271 -8.80 7.97 3.81
N GLU A 272 -8.80 8.60 2.66
CA GLU A 272 -9.65 9.74 2.32
C GLU A 272 -11.14 9.39 2.46
N ALA A 273 -11.54 8.19 2.04
CA ALA A 273 -12.93 7.73 2.16
C ALA A 273 -13.36 7.52 3.62
N ASN A 274 -12.41 7.29 4.53
CA ASN A 274 -12.66 7.21 5.97
C ASN A 274 -12.63 8.57 6.67
N GLY A 275 -12.46 9.66 5.93
CA GLY A 275 -12.50 11.02 6.44
C GLY A 275 -13.84 11.49 7.01
N GLY A 276 -14.92 10.72 6.81
CA GLY A 276 -16.24 10.94 7.38
C GLY A 276 -16.94 9.63 7.74
N TYR A 277 -16.19 8.53 7.75
CA TYR A 277 -16.73 7.19 7.93
C TYR A 277 -15.81 6.36 8.80
N HIS A 278 -16.22 6.07 10.05
CA HIS A 278 -15.47 5.29 11.04
C HIS A 278 -14.02 5.78 11.25
N THR A 279 -13.80 7.09 11.22
CA THR A 279 -12.48 7.70 11.40
C THR A 279 -11.82 7.23 12.69
N ASP A 280 -12.58 7.16 13.79
CA ASP A 280 -12.15 6.73 15.12
C ASP A 280 -11.75 5.24 15.20
N LYS A 281 -12.10 4.43 14.22
CA LYS A 281 -11.76 3.01 14.14
C LYS A 281 -10.56 2.73 13.24
N TYR A 282 -10.07 3.72 12.52
CA TYR A 282 -9.07 3.51 11.47
C TYR A 282 -7.77 2.87 11.96
N ALA A 283 -7.27 3.23 13.13
CA ALA A 283 -6.07 2.59 13.70
C ALA A 283 -6.25 1.07 13.89
N CYS A 284 -7.43 0.66 14.40
CA CYS A 284 -7.78 -0.75 14.55
C CYS A 284 -7.95 -1.44 13.19
N THR A 285 -8.79 -0.89 12.31
CA THR A 285 -9.10 -1.52 11.02
C THR A 285 -7.87 -1.65 10.14
N PHE A 286 -6.98 -0.66 10.14
CA PHE A 286 -5.76 -0.71 9.36
C PHE A 286 -4.78 -1.77 9.88
N ALA A 287 -4.56 -1.85 11.19
CA ALA A 287 -3.72 -2.88 11.79
C ALA A 287 -4.28 -4.29 11.51
N LYS A 288 -5.59 -4.47 11.69
CA LYS A 288 -6.27 -5.75 11.45
C LYS A 288 -6.28 -6.16 9.99
N MET A 289 -6.48 -5.22 9.06
CA MET A 289 -6.40 -5.49 7.61
C MET A 289 -5.02 -6.03 7.22
N ILE A 290 -3.94 -5.38 7.66
CA ILE A 290 -2.57 -5.83 7.38
C ILE A 290 -2.33 -7.23 7.93
N GLN A 291 -2.74 -7.50 9.17
CA GLN A 291 -2.60 -8.81 9.81
C GLN A 291 -3.38 -9.88 9.04
N TYR A 292 -4.63 -9.58 8.68
CA TYR A 292 -5.49 -10.52 7.96
C TYR A 292 -4.94 -10.84 6.56
N TRP A 293 -4.50 -9.83 5.79
CA TRP A 293 -3.89 -10.06 4.48
C TRP A 293 -2.67 -10.95 4.60
N ARG A 294 -1.79 -10.67 5.56
CA ARG A 294 -0.59 -11.47 5.82
C ARG A 294 -0.92 -12.93 6.17
N GLN A 295 -1.90 -13.14 7.04
CA GLN A 295 -2.34 -14.49 7.41
C GLN A 295 -2.94 -15.24 6.22
N THR A 296 -3.81 -14.59 5.45
CA THR A 296 -4.44 -15.19 4.27
C THR A 296 -3.42 -15.57 3.20
N TRP A 297 -2.49 -14.68 2.89
CA TRP A 297 -1.40 -14.96 1.94
C TRP A 297 -0.50 -16.09 2.42
N ASN A 298 -0.06 -16.05 3.67
CA ASN A 298 0.77 -17.09 4.25
C ASN A 298 0.06 -18.45 4.20
N TYR A 299 -1.21 -18.52 4.64
CA TYR A 299 -2.01 -19.73 4.64
C TYR A 299 -2.22 -20.28 3.21
N ARG A 300 -2.72 -19.46 2.29
CA ARG A 300 -3.08 -19.91 0.93
C ARG A 300 -1.88 -20.21 0.04
N THR A 301 -0.70 -19.70 0.37
CA THR A 301 0.56 -20.08 -0.28
C THR A 301 1.30 -21.21 0.45
N GLY A 302 0.71 -21.84 1.47
CA GLY A 302 1.36 -22.90 2.24
C GLY A 302 2.65 -22.42 2.94
N ASN A 303 2.61 -21.25 3.55
CA ASN A 303 3.72 -20.57 4.24
C ASN A 303 4.86 -20.07 3.33
N LEU A 304 4.67 -20.01 2.01
CA LEU A 304 5.70 -19.54 1.09
C LEU A 304 5.78 -18.01 1.01
N THR A 305 4.66 -17.30 1.19
CA THR A 305 4.68 -15.86 1.44
C THR A 305 4.97 -15.60 2.92
N ASP A 306 5.95 -14.75 3.21
CA ASP A 306 6.34 -14.41 4.59
C ASP A 306 5.13 -13.89 5.39
N LEU A 307 4.89 -14.46 6.59
CA LEU A 307 3.83 -13.99 7.48
C LEU A 307 3.98 -12.52 7.88
N TYR A 308 5.18 -11.97 7.77
CA TYR A 308 5.49 -10.57 8.01
C TYR A 308 6.02 -9.89 6.74
N PHE A 309 5.45 -10.18 5.57
CA PHE A 309 5.86 -9.49 4.35
C PHE A 309 5.80 -7.97 4.53
N PRO A 310 6.71 -7.20 3.89
CA PRO A 310 6.75 -5.75 4.01
C PRO A 310 5.44 -5.09 3.54
N PHE A 311 4.95 -4.13 4.33
CA PHE A 311 3.75 -3.36 4.02
C PHE A 311 4.05 -1.87 4.08
N GLY A 312 4.10 -1.20 2.92
CA GLY A 312 4.29 0.24 2.83
C GLY A 312 2.96 0.98 2.75
N PHE A 313 2.89 2.20 3.27
CA PHE A 313 1.72 3.03 3.04
C PHE A 313 2.07 4.52 2.87
N VAL A 314 1.15 5.25 2.26
CA VAL A 314 1.24 6.70 2.14
C VAL A 314 0.39 7.34 3.22
N GLN A 315 1.01 8.11 4.13
CA GLN A 315 0.30 8.93 5.09
C GLN A 315 -0.39 10.08 4.36
N LEU A 316 -1.67 10.30 4.65
CA LEU A 316 -2.53 11.20 3.88
C LEU A 316 -1.96 12.61 3.71
N SER A 317 -2.09 13.14 2.49
CA SER A 317 -1.89 14.55 2.15
C SER A 317 -3.04 15.41 2.71
N THR A 318 -3.20 16.60 2.20
CA THR A 318 -4.21 17.57 2.65
C THR A 318 -5.23 17.84 1.54
N TRP A 319 -6.39 18.41 1.89
CA TRP A 319 -7.43 18.71 0.92
C TRP A 319 -8.00 20.13 1.02
N SER A 320 -7.84 20.80 2.16
CA SER A 320 -8.47 22.08 2.45
C SER A 320 -7.56 23.27 2.19
N ASN A 321 -8.13 24.43 1.87
CA ASN A 321 -7.44 25.72 1.85
C ASN A 321 -7.18 26.30 3.24
N THR A 322 -7.90 25.84 4.26
CA THR A 322 -7.96 26.45 5.57
C THR A 322 -6.84 25.91 6.45
N SER A 323 -5.88 26.75 6.79
CA SER A 323 -4.73 26.37 7.63
C SER A 323 -5.09 26.15 9.12
N THR A 324 -6.27 26.61 9.54
CA THR A 324 -6.75 26.47 10.93
C THR A 324 -7.64 25.24 11.13
N LEU A 325 -8.08 24.59 10.06
CA LEU A 325 -8.99 23.46 10.14
C LEU A 325 -8.31 22.24 10.75
N ILE A 326 -9.00 21.61 11.70
CA ILE A 326 -8.74 20.24 12.17
C ILE A 326 -9.95 19.41 11.80
N ASP A 327 -9.72 18.36 11.03
CA ASP A 327 -10.76 17.44 10.59
C ASP A 327 -10.30 15.99 10.66
N ALA A 328 -11.09 15.11 10.09
CA ALA A 328 -10.80 13.69 10.02
C ALA A 328 -9.44 13.37 9.37
N PHE A 329 -8.95 14.16 8.40
CA PHE A 329 -7.63 13.94 7.78
C PHE A 329 -6.48 14.12 8.77
N THR A 330 -6.58 15.09 9.68
CA THR A 330 -5.62 15.28 10.76
C THR A 330 -5.56 14.04 11.65
N ILE A 331 -6.72 13.53 12.04
CA ILE A 331 -6.87 12.37 12.92
C ILE A 331 -6.42 11.09 12.20
N LEU A 332 -6.80 10.92 10.93
CA LEU A 332 -6.40 9.76 10.13
C LEU A 332 -4.89 9.62 9.98
N ARG A 333 -4.14 10.72 9.78
CA ARG A 333 -2.66 10.65 9.73
C ARG A 333 -2.07 10.04 11.01
N TRP A 334 -2.68 10.34 12.16
CA TRP A 334 -2.28 9.75 13.44
C TRP A 334 -2.65 8.27 13.51
N HIS A 335 -3.89 7.93 13.15
CA HIS A 335 -4.38 6.55 13.12
C HIS A 335 -3.64 5.67 12.10
N GLN A 336 -3.15 6.22 10.99
CA GLN A 336 -2.32 5.49 10.03
C GLN A 336 -1.00 4.98 10.62
N THR A 337 -0.53 5.59 11.71
CA THR A 337 0.65 5.15 12.45
C THR A 337 0.30 4.31 13.70
N PHE A 338 -0.95 3.85 13.79
CA PHE A 338 -1.47 3.08 14.94
C PHE A 338 -1.37 3.90 16.25
N ASP A 339 -1.60 5.21 16.17
CA ASP A 339 -1.55 6.18 17.28
C ASP A 339 -0.17 6.35 17.94
N VAL A 340 0.90 6.00 17.22
CA VAL A 340 2.30 6.12 17.70
C VAL A 340 2.98 7.36 17.12
N GLY A 341 2.59 7.82 15.93
CA GLY A 341 3.15 8.97 15.22
C GLY A 341 4.22 8.62 14.18
N TYR A 342 4.72 7.38 14.13
CA TYR A 342 5.71 6.92 13.16
C TYR A 342 5.65 5.41 12.94
N VAL A 343 6.24 4.94 11.86
CA VAL A 343 6.54 3.53 11.57
C VAL A 343 7.96 3.42 10.98
N PRO A 344 8.67 2.27 11.13
CA PRO A 344 8.21 1.05 11.81
C PRO A 344 8.07 1.23 13.32
N ASN A 345 7.09 0.54 13.89
CA ASN A 345 6.85 0.49 15.34
C ASN A 345 6.44 -0.94 15.78
N ASN A 346 6.22 -1.15 17.08
CA ASN A 346 5.94 -2.47 17.64
C ASN A 346 4.48 -2.93 17.49
N VAL A 347 3.57 -2.09 16.99
CA VAL A 347 2.15 -2.45 16.84
C VAL A 347 1.96 -3.39 15.65
N VAL A 348 2.55 -3.04 14.49
CA VAL A 348 2.55 -3.91 13.30
C VAL A 348 3.96 -3.95 12.73
N PRO A 349 4.66 -5.10 12.78
CA PRO A 349 6.05 -5.20 12.33
C PRO A 349 6.18 -5.08 10.81
N LYS A 350 7.37 -4.67 10.33
CA LYS A 350 7.73 -4.52 8.91
C LYS A 350 6.75 -3.62 8.12
N VAL A 351 6.23 -2.58 8.78
CA VAL A 351 5.43 -1.53 8.13
C VAL A 351 6.33 -0.31 7.91
N PHE A 352 6.16 0.36 6.77
CA PHE A 352 6.90 1.58 6.41
C PHE A 352 5.99 2.61 5.73
N MET A 353 6.35 3.89 5.78
CA MET A 353 5.48 4.96 5.25
C MET A 353 6.20 6.04 4.47
N ALA A 354 5.44 6.75 3.65
CA ALA A 354 5.78 8.06 3.10
C ALA A 354 4.91 9.14 3.74
N VAL A 355 5.51 10.11 4.38
CA VAL A 355 4.81 11.30 4.91
C VAL A 355 4.50 12.24 3.75
N THR A 356 3.26 12.70 3.58
CA THR A 356 2.86 13.54 2.43
C THR A 356 2.04 14.78 2.80
N LEU A 357 2.01 15.16 4.08
CA LEU A 357 1.27 16.30 4.59
C LEU A 357 1.64 17.65 3.94
N ASP A 358 2.81 17.71 3.30
CA ASP A 358 3.38 18.88 2.62
C ASP A 358 3.26 18.85 1.09
N LEU A 359 2.60 17.85 0.49
CA LEU A 359 2.61 17.65 -0.96
C LEU A 359 1.34 18.12 -1.69
N ARG A 360 0.45 18.86 -1.04
CA ARG A 360 -0.71 19.43 -1.71
C ARG A 360 -0.29 20.53 -2.70
N ASP A 361 -0.57 20.33 -3.97
CA ASP A 361 -0.30 21.27 -5.07
C ASP A 361 -1.54 22.03 -5.55
N ASP A 362 -2.75 21.49 -5.35
CA ASP A 362 -4.01 22.13 -5.68
C ASP A 362 -4.88 22.25 -4.42
N PRO A 363 -5.31 23.50 -4.07
CA PRO A 363 -6.15 23.74 -2.90
C PRO A 363 -7.56 23.12 -2.98
N ASN A 364 -8.01 22.76 -4.17
CA ASN A 364 -9.33 22.18 -4.40
C ASN A 364 -9.31 20.67 -4.60
N SER A 365 -8.13 20.03 -4.41
CA SER A 365 -7.96 18.61 -4.64
C SER A 365 -7.20 17.93 -3.50
N TYR A 366 -7.67 16.75 -3.10
CA TYR A 366 -6.94 15.83 -2.22
C TYR A 366 -6.12 14.78 -3.02
N HIS A 367 -5.96 15.02 -4.33
CA HIS A 367 -5.14 14.18 -5.21
C HIS A 367 -3.86 14.93 -5.64
N PRO A 368 -2.80 14.98 -4.81
CA PRO A 368 -1.56 15.67 -5.17
C PRO A 368 -0.94 15.02 -6.42
N ARG A 369 -0.62 15.83 -7.42
CA ARG A 369 -0.02 15.37 -8.68
C ARG A 369 1.48 15.12 -8.58
N ASN A 370 2.12 15.56 -7.50
CA ASN A 370 3.53 15.27 -7.23
C ASN A 370 3.72 13.84 -6.70
N LYS A 371 3.41 12.83 -7.52
CA LYS A 371 3.59 11.42 -7.14
C LYS A 371 5.06 10.99 -7.13
N HIS A 372 5.96 11.77 -7.73
CA HIS A 372 7.41 11.52 -7.65
C HIS A 372 7.92 11.60 -6.22
N ASP A 373 7.58 12.66 -5.47
CA ASP A 373 8.01 12.78 -4.06
C ASP A 373 7.31 11.74 -3.17
N VAL A 374 6.04 11.42 -3.44
CA VAL A 374 5.33 10.33 -2.74
C VAL A 374 6.09 9.01 -2.91
N ALA A 375 6.39 8.64 -4.15
CA ALA A 375 7.08 7.38 -4.46
C ALA A 375 8.53 7.38 -3.99
N TYR A 376 9.22 8.53 -4.08
CA TYR A 376 10.57 8.69 -3.55
C TYR A 376 10.62 8.38 -2.05
N ARG A 377 9.77 9.04 -1.25
CA ARG A 377 9.70 8.81 0.21
C ARG A 377 9.34 7.36 0.53
N LEU A 378 8.39 6.80 -0.23
CA LEU A 378 7.95 5.41 -0.04
C LEU A 378 9.05 4.42 -0.43
N SER A 379 9.79 4.66 -1.52
CA SER A 379 10.89 3.78 -1.94
C SER A 379 12.08 3.83 -0.97
N ARG A 380 12.43 5.03 -0.45
CA ARG A 380 13.45 5.14 0.61
C ARG A 380 13.08 4.28 1.83
N SER A 381 11.82 4.39 2.28
CA SER A 381 11.32 3.59 3.39
C SER A 381 11.28 2.09 3.05
N GLY A 382 10.89 1.74 1.83
CA GLY A 382 10.93 0.36 1.34
C GLY A 382 12.34 -0.23 1.29
N LEU A 383 13.34 0.54 0.80
CA LEU A 383 14.75 0.12 0.79
C LEU A 383 15.24 -0.19 2.20
N ALA A 384 14.94 0.66 3.17
CA ALA A 384 15.35 0.46 4.55
C ALA A 384 14.64 -0.75 5.21
N VAL A 385 13.31 -0.82 5.14
CA VAL A 385 12.51 -1.77 5.93
C VAL A 385 12.32 -3.12 5.21
N ALA A 386 12.10 -3.10 3.89
CA ALA A 386 11.86 -4.32 3.13
C ALA A 386 13.16 -4.96 2.61
N TYR A 387 14.16 -4.14 2.28
CA TYR A 387 15.41 -4.63 1.70
C TYR A 387 16.63 -4.50 2.64
N ASN A 388 16.44 -4.02 3.87
CA ASN A 388 17.49 -3.84 4.89
C ASN A 388 18.68 -2.98 4.40
N GLN A 389 18.42 -2.03 3.48
CA GLN A 389 19.44 -1.11 3.01
C GLN A 389 19.73 -0.03 4.06
N GLN A 390 21.00 0.34 4.22
CA GLN A 390 21.43 1.40 5.12
C GLN A 390 21.22 2.76 4.44
N VAL A 391 19.98 3.24 4.45
CA VAL A 391 19.59 4.52 3.85
C VAL A 391 18.75 5.32 4.83
N GLU A 392 18.90 6.65 4.83
CA GLU A 392 17.98 7.52 5.54
C GLU A 392 16.61 7.48 4.82
N PHE A 393 15.53 7.26 5.55
CA PHE A 393 14.23 6.94 4.96
C PHE A 393 13.04 7.67 5.59
N GLN A 394 13.28 8.43 6.65
CA GLN A 394 12.24 9.19 7.34
C GLN A 394 12.82 10.51 7.86
N GLY A 395 11.94 11.51 8.04
CA GLY A 395 12.32 12.78 8.64
C GLY A 395 12.51 12.67 10.15
N PRO A 396 12.75 13.80 10.82
CA PRO A 396 12.92 13.84 12.28
C PRO A 396 11.71 13.25 13.02
N ILE A 397 11.93 12.30 13.91
CA ILE A 397 10.92 11.65 14.76
C ILE A 397 11.16 12.04 16.20
N VAL A 398 10.11 12.43 16.94
CA VAL A 398 10.21 12.77 18.34
C VAL A 398 10.61 11.55 19.15
N SER A 399 11.74 11.62 19.84
CA SER A 399 12.21 10.59 20.78
C SER A 399 11.81 10.90 22.21
N SER A 400 11.91 12.17 22.62
CA SER A 400 11.50 12.59 23.96
C SER A 400 11.04 14.04 24.00
N VAL A 401 10.22 14.36 24.99
CA VAL A 401 9.80 15.72 25.34
C VAL A 401 10.06 15.92 26.82
N SER A 402 10.77 16.99 27.14
CA SER A 402 11.10 17.36 28.53
C SER A 402 10.72 18.80 28.82
N TYR A 403 10.11 19.00 29.97
CA TYR A 403 9.85 20.32 30.58
C TYR A 403 9.77 20.16 32.09
N SER A 404 9.95 21.25 32.82
CA SER A 404 9.74 21.31 34.27
C SER A 404 8.60 22.27 34.60
N ASN A 405 7.84 21.98 35.66
CA ASN A 405 6.77 22.85 36.11
C ASN A 405 7.33 24.25 36.43
N GLY A 406 6.65 25.29 35.93
CA GLY A 406 7.10 26.66 36.03
C GLY A 406 8.13 27.08 34.97
N SER A 407 8.59 26.17 34.10
CA SER A 407 9.46 26.49 32.98
C SER A 407 8.80 27.42 31.98
N THR A 408 9.61 28.25 31.33
CA THR A 408 9.19 29.04 30.16
C THR A 408 9.45 28.33 28.84
N THR A 409 10.04 27.13 28.89
CA THR A 409 10.47 26.40 27.71
C THR A 409 10.13 24.91 27.78
N VAL A 410 10.02 24.29 26.57
CA VAL A 410 9.90 22.86 26.38
C VAL A 410 11.00 22.40 25.42
N ASN A 411 11.71 21.34 25.77
CA ASN A 411 12.71 20.73 24.89
C ASN A 411 12.14 19.47 24.22
N ILE A 412 12.30 19.37 22.91
CA ILE A 412 11.89 18.23 22.09
C ILE A 412 13.15 17.66 21.46
N THR A 413 13.47 16.41 21.78
CA THR A 413 14.60 15.70 21.20
C THR A 413 14.11 14.76 20.11
N TYR A 414 14.83 14.73 19.01
CA TYR A 414 14.51 13.96 17.83
C TYR A 414 15.50 12.80 17.61
N MET A 415 15.08 11.82 16.82
CA MET A 415 15.88 10.69 16.34
C MET A 415 15.65 10.49 14.85
N ALA A 416 16.23 9.44 14.29
CA ALA A 416 16.09 8.97 12.90
C ALA A 416 16.82 9.79 11.83
N VAL A 417 17.41 10.91 12.20
CA VAL A 417 18.20 11.78 11.32
C VAL A 417 19.50 12.17 11.99
N GLN A 418 20.48 12.62 11.22
CA GLN A 418 21.75 13.12 11.75
C GLN A 418 21.64 14.57 12.26
N ASP A 419 20.85 15.40 11.57
CA ASP A 419 20.54 16.77 11.92
C ASP A 419 19.20 17.20 11.31
N ILE A 420 18.63 18.30 11.77
CA ILE A 420 17.33 18.83 11.39
C ILE A 420 17.51 20.05 10.47
N ASP A 421 16.84 20.03 9.32
CA ASP A 421 16.62 21.20 8.46
C ASP A 421 15.36 21.94 8.98
N LEU A 422 15.58 23.05 9.69
CA LEU A 422 14.52 23.90 10.25
C LEU A 422 14.17 25.00 9.25
N ARG A 423 12.97 25.00 8.69
CA ARG A 423 12.55 25.91 7.61
C ARG A 423 11.76 27.12 8.07
N ASN A 424 11.09 27.03 9.21
CA ASN A 424 10.38 28.16 9.82
C ASN A 424 10.24 27.93 11.34
N SER A 425 9.56 28.81 12.07
CA SER A 425 9.46 28.75 13.54
C SER A 425 8.08 28.36 14.06
N ASN A 426 7.07 28.20 13.18
CA ASN A 426 5.68 27.99 13.56
C ASN A 426 5.21 26.58 13.19
N GLY A 427 4.43 25.95 14.06
CA GLY A 427 3.87 24.62 13.80
C GLY A 427 3.74 23.77 15.07
N PHE A 428 4.22 24.27 16.20
CA PHE A 428 3.99 23.66 17.51
C PHE A 428 2.89 24.39 18.28
N GLU A 429 2.11 23.61 19.00
CA GLU A 429 1.09 24.10 19.93
C GLU A 429 1.15 23.28 21.21
N VAL A 430 0.87 23.96 22.33
CA VAL A 430 0.80 23.35 23.65
C VAL A 430 -0.57 23.61 24.29
N CYS A 431 -1.00 22.68 25.11
CA CYS A 431 -2.19 22.84 25.95
C CYS A 431 -1.78 22.95 27.39
N CYS A 432 -2.11 24.09 28.04
CA CYS A 432 -1.84 24.39 29.45
C CYS A 432 -3.09 24.77 30.24
N LYS A 433 -4.27 24.72 29.62
CA LYS A 433 -5.56 25.03 30.23
C LYS A 433 -6.51 23.82 30.03
N GLY A 434 -7.14 23.40 31.14
CA GLY A 434 -8.07 22.28 31.13
C GLY A 434 -7.37 20.91 31.02
N SER A 435 -7.72 20.01 31.91
CA SER A 435 -7.02 18.74 32.17
C SER A 435 -7.06 17.72 31.01
N LYS A 436 -7.80 17.94 29.93
CA LYS A 436 -7.98 16.95 28.85
C LYS A 436 -7.69 17.43 27.43
N CYS A 437 -7.39 18.72 27.22
CA CYS A 437 -7.00 19.28 25.90
C CYS A 437 -7.89 18.86 24.71
N HIS A 438 -9.17 18.59 24.95
CA HIS A 438 -10.11 18.04 23.96
C HIS A 438 -10.70 19.09 23.01
N ASP A 439 -10.57 20.38 23.36
CA ASP A 439 -11.05 21.51 22.55
C ASP A 439 -9.86 22.22 21.91
N ASP A 440 -9.97 22.52 20.61
CA ASP A 440 -8.91 23.22 19.87
C ASP A 440 -8.59 24.60 20.46
N SER A 441 -9.57 25.29 21.06
CA SER A 441 -9.38 26.58 21.72
C SER A 441 -8.44 26.55 22.94
N LEU A 442 -8.16 25.38 23.49
CA LEU A 442 -7.24 25.17 24.62
C LEU A 442 -5.77 25.09 24.18
N TRP A 443 -5.53 24.95 22.89
CA TRP A 443 -4.20 24.85 22.33
C TRP A 443 -3.69 26.23 21.91
N VAL A 444 -2.49 26.57 22.35
CA VAL A 444 -1.85 27.85 22.05
C VAL A 444 -0.52 27.63 21.36
N PRO A 445 -0.11 28.51 20.42
CA PRO A 445 1.18 28.41 19.75
C PRO A 445 2.35 28.41 20.73
N ALA A 446 3.37 27.58 20.44
CA ALA A 446 4.68 27.61 21.06
C ALA A 446 5.74 27.84 19.97
N THR A 447 6.58 28.83 20.14
CA THR A 447 7.53 29.26 19.11
C THR A 447 8.90 28.66 19.35
N ILE A 448 9.58 28.23 18.31
CA ILE A 448 10.95 27.74 18.39
C ILE A 448 11.87 28.92 18.77
N SER A 449 12.59 28.79 19.90
CA SER A 449 13.58 29.76 20.36
C SER A 449 15.02 29.36 20.04
N SER A 450 15.30 28.08 19.99
CA SER A 450 16.61 27.57 19.59
C SER A 450 16.56 26.16 19.04
N LYS A 451 17.59 25.82 18.27
CA LYS A 451 17.88 24.46 17.79
C LYS A 451 19.33 24.11 18.14
N ASN A 452 19.54 22.97 18.75
CA ASN A 452 20.87 22.43 19.01
C ASN A 452 20.91 20.96 18.59
N ALA A 453 21.58 20.66 17.44
CA ALA A 453 21.61 19.37 16.80
C ALA A 453 20.18 18.78 16.67
N LEU A 454 19.87 17.70 17.41
CA LEU A 454 18.59 17.01 17.39
C LEU A 454 17.58 17.54 18.45
N THR A 455 17.89 18.63 19.13
CA THR A 455 16.99 19.20 20.15
C THR A 455 16.45 20.54 19.70
N ILE A 456 15.14 20.69 19.75
CA ILE A 456 14.42 21.94 19.51
C ILE A 456 13.87 22.44 20.87
N THR A 457 14.16 23.69 21.20
CA THR A 457 13.60 24.35 22.35
C THR A 457 12.46 25.26 21.91
N LEU A 458 11.29 25.06 22.51
CA LEU A 458 10.12 25.92 22.33
C LEU A 458 10.03 26.92 23.51
N THR A 459 9.70 28.16 23.20
CA THR A 459 9.26 29.15 24.21
C THR A 459 7.75 29.08 24.32
N LEU A 460 7.26 28.96 25.56
CA LEU A 460 5.84 28.95 25.89
C LEU A 460 5.24 30.36 25.78
N SER A 461 3.98 30.40 25.32
CA SER A 461 3.21 31.65 25.38
C SER A 461 3.02 32.12 26.81
N SER A 462 2.86 33.43 26.99
CA SER A 462 2.64 34.04 28.33
C SER A 462 1.48 33.42 29.10
N SER A 463 0.47 32.92 28.41
CA SER A 463 -0.69 32.25 29.02
C SER A 463 -0.38 30.86 29.59
N CYS A 464 0.76 30.25 29.25
CA CYS A 464 1.19 28.93 29.73
C CYS A 464 2.38 29.00 30.69
N ILE A 465 3.04 30.15 30.83
CA ILE A 465 4.14 30.31 31.78
C ILE A 465 3.64 30.08 33.21
N GLY A 466 4.31 29.20 33.93
CA GLY A 466 3.94 28.85 35.32
C GLY A 466 2.75 27.88 35.43
N GLN A 467 2.21 27.41 34.29
CA GLN A 467 1.13 26.41 34.24
C GLN A 467 1.69 25.02 34.01
N SER A 468 0.93 23.98 34.39
CA SER A 468 1.19 22.60 33.98
C SER A 468 0.83 22.41 32.49
N LEU A 469 1.68 21.71 31.76
CA LEU A 469 1.37 21.31 30.40
C LEU A 469 0.60 19.98 30.40
N PHE A 470 -0.47 19.91 29.62
CA PHE A 470 -1.30 18.72 29.46
C PHE A 470 -1.16 18.10 28.08
N GLY A 471 -0.61 18.84 27.09
CA GLY A 471 -0.39 18.32 25.76
C GLY A 471 0.59 19.15 24.93
N LEU A 472 1.19 18.47 23.94
CA LEU A 472 2.04 19.04 22.89
C LEU A 472 1.60 18.43 21.56
N ARG A 473 1.45 19.27 20.53
CA ARG A 473 1.20 18.80 19.16
C ARG A 473 2.04 19.57 18.14
N TYR A 474 2.33 18.90 17.02
CA TYR A 474 3.14 19.42 15.91
C TYR A 474 2.43 19.18 14.60
N LEU A 475 2.31 20.23 13.77
CA LEU A 475 1.62 20.23 12.47
C LEU A 475 0.24 19.54 12.51
N TRP A 476 -0.51 19.81 13.59
CA TRP A 476 -1.79 19.16 13.87
C TRP A 476 -2.95 19.92 13.23
N ARG A 477 -2.92 20.03 11.89
CA ARG A 477 -3.93 20.70 11.06
C ARG A 477 -4.20 19.88 9.82
N THR A 478 -5.36 20.06 9.20
CA THR A 478 -5.70 19.44 7.91
C THR A 478 -4.70 19.86 6.84
N THR A 479 -4.43 21.17 6.76
CA THR A 479 -3.40 21.75 5.87
C THR A 479 -2.35 22.46 6.70
N PRO A 480 -1.35 21.73 7.20
CA PRO A 480 -0.44 22.26 8.21
C PRO A 480 0.64 23.18 7.65
N CYS A 481 0.89 23.15 6.33
CA CYS A 481 1.92 23.94 5.69
C CYS A 481 1.67 24.12 4.18
N PRO A 482 2.30 25.12 3.53
CA PRO A 482 2.35 25.21 2.08
C PRO A 482 3.11 24.06 1.42
N PHE A 483 3.02 23.95 0.10
CA PHE A 483 3.67 22.91 -0.69
C PHE A 483 5.18 22.84 -0.42
N LYS A 484 5.66 21.68 0.03
CA LYS A 484 7.08 21.39 0.40
C LYS A 484 7.67 22.33 1.46
N GLN A 485 6.83 22.86 2.37
CA GLN A 485 7.24 23.80 3.43
C GLN A 485 6.83 23.31 4.83
N ALA A 486 6.88 22.01 5.09
CA ALA A 486 6.80 21.54 6.48
C ALA A 486 7.93 22.15 7.30
N LEU A 487 7.69 22.31 8.59
CA LEU A 487 8.63 23.00 9.49
C LEU A 487 9.98 22.27 9.62
N LEU A 488 9.94 20.94 9.75
CA LEU A 488 11.11 20.11 10.01
C LEU A 488 11.30 19.07 8.92
N TYR A 489 12.51 19.01 8.40
CA TYR A 489 12.98 17.96 7.48
C TYR A 489 14.29 17.36 7.98
N SER A 490 14.68 16.19 7.42
CA SER A 490 16.06 15.78 7.54
C SER A 490 16.99 16.80 6.87
N TYR A 491 18.13 17.05 7.49
CA TYR A 491 19.17 17.89 6.89
C TYR A 491 19.89 17.20 5.74
N THR A 492 20.13 15.89 5.88
CA THR A 492 20.83 15.08 4.89
C THR A 492 19.96 14.82 3.66
N ASP A 493 18.66 14.46 3.87
CA ASP A 493 17.68 14.29 2.82
C ASP A 493 16.50 15.25 2.98
N ARG A 494 16.63 16.42 2.39
CA ARG A 494 15.66 17.52 2.49
C ARG A 494 14.29 17.25 1.86
N ASN A 495 14.07 16.04 1.35
CA ASN A 495 12.75 15.57 0.91
C ASN A 495 11.98 14.80 2.00
N LEU A 496 12.60 14.50 3.14
CA LEU A 496 12.00 13.71 4.21
C LEU A 496 11.48 14.62 5.34
N PRO A 497 10.18 14.96 5.38
CA PRO A 497 9.58 15.77 6.43
C PRO A 497 9.32 14.94 7.69
N SER A 498 9.31 15.62 8.85
CA SER A 498 8.80 15.08 10.10
C SER A 498 7.29 14.78 9.99
N PRO A 499 6.82 13.63 10.47
CA PRO A 499 5.38 13.35 10.56
C PRO A 499 4.70 14.24 11.59
N PRO A 500 3.35 14.38 11.58
CA PRO A 500 2.61 15.06 12.63
C PRO A 500 2.78 14.33 13.96
N TYR A 501 2.69 15.07 15.06
CA TYR A 501 2.91 14.53 16.39
C TYR A 501 1.86 15.03 17.38
N LEU A 502 1.44 14.17 18.27
CA LEU A 502 0.55 14.46 19.40
C LEU A 502 1.01 13.71 20.65
N LYS A 503 1.07 14.41 21.77
CA LYS A 503 1.33 13.81 23.08
C LYS A 503 0.51 14.49 24.15
N PHE A 504 -0.10 13.71 25.01
CA PHE A 504 -0.67 14.14 26.28
C PHE A 504 0.27 13.78 27.42
N PHE A 505 0.34 14.65 28.47
CA PHE A 505 1.24 14.52 29.62
C PHE A 505 0.48 14.02 30.83
#